data_7b74508f183c56bfb578cdbad004cfb5
#
_entry.id   7b74508f183c56bfb578cdbad004cfb5
#
_cell.length_a   1.000
_cell.length_b   1.000
_cell.length_c   1.000
_cell.angle_alpha   90.00
_cell.angle_beta   90.00
_cell.angle_gamma   90.00
#
_symmetry.space_group_name_H-M   'P 1'
#
loop_
_entity.id
_entity.type
_entity.pdbx_description
1 polymer ?
#
loop_
_entity_poly.entity_id
_entity_poly.type
_entity_poly.pdbx_seq_one_letter_code
_entity_poly.pdbx_strand_id
1 'polypeptide(L)'
;MGATGLLFTNAVTDISPLAKLTKLVDLNIHTQDISDLTPLSGLTSLIELRLAANSFADLSPLRGLSTLEYLELTGNDITDITPLSGLTNLMQLDLRFNPDLTTIQALFENPGIGAGDIVELRHTNVSCADQARLAEKGVEVRTELFSSCATATRQR
;
A
#
# COMPACT_ATOMS: atom_id res chain seq x y z
N MET A 1 19.42 14.83 -14.20
CA MET A 1 19.64 14.34 -12.84
C MET A 1 18.27 14.08 -12.25
N GLY A 2 17.88 12.81 -12.03
CA GLY A 2 16.65 12.46 -11.34
C GLY A 2 16.86 12.68 -9.85
N ALA A 3 15.92 13.34 -9.17
CA ALA A 3 15.89 13.33 -7.71
C ALA A 3 15.54 11.91 -7.28
N THR A 4 16.42 11.26 -6.55
CA THR A 4 16.30 9.83 -6.21
C THR A 4 15.61 9.57 -4.87
N GLY A 5 15.32 10.60 -4.09
CA GLY A 5 14.57 10.46 -2.85
C GLY A 5 14.43 11.80 -2.13
N LEU A 6 13.28 12.00 -1.52
CA LEU A 6 12.97 13.12 -0.64
C LEU A 6 12.62 12.59 0.75
N LEU A 7 13.34 13.03 1.77
CA LEU A 7 13.08 12.75 3.18
C LEU A 7 12.64 14.05 3.85
N PHE A 8 11.44 14.04 4.42
CA PHE A 8 10.92 15.15 5.22
C PHE A 8 10.93 14.78 6.71
N THR A 9 11.48 15.65 7.54
CA THR A 9 11.62 15.43 9.00
C THR A 9 10.76 16.37 9.85
N ASN A 10 10.03 17.30 9.22
CA ASN A 10 9.11 18.24 9.88
C ASN A 10 7.69 17.96 9.40
N ALA A 11 6.67 18.24 10.23
CA ALA A 11 5.28 18.06 9.87
C ALA A 11 4.93 18.87 8.61
N VAL A 12 4.92 18.21 7.47
CA VAL A 12 4.55 18.76 6.17
C VAL A 12 3.17 18.21 5.83
N THR A 13 2.15 19.03 5.92
CA THR A 13 0.77 18.65 5.56
C THR A 13 0.42 18.97 4.10
N ASP A 14 1.07 19.99 3.54
CA ASP A 14 0.88 20.40 2.14
C ASP A 14 2.00 19.85 1.25
N ILE A 15 1.64 18.87 0.42
CA ILE A 15 2.53 18.25 -0.59
C ILE A 15 2.23 18.73 -2.01
N SER A 16 1.45 19.81 -2.19
CA SER A 16 1.11 20.37 -3.50
C SER A 16 2.34 20.74 -4.37
N PRO A 17 3.49 21.17 -3.80
CA PRO A 17 4.68 21.42 -4.60
C PRO A 17 5.23 20.19 -5.33
N LEU A 18 4.94 18.97 -4.83
CA LEU A 18 5.39 17.71 -5.45
C LEU A 18 4.72 17.44 -6.80
N ALA A 19 3.53 17.97 -7.05
CA ALA A 19 2.74 17.68 -8.27
C ALA A 19 3.51 17.94 -9.58
N LYS A 20 4.55 18.77 -9.55
CA LYS A 20 5.38 19.09 -10.73
C LYS A 20 6.56 18.14 -10.93
N LEU A 21 6.85 17.27 -9.97
CA LEU A 21 8.01 16.37 -9.99
C LEU A 21 7.72 15.06 -10.73
N THR A 22 7.20 15.15 -11.94
CA THR A 22 6.70 13.99 -12.73
C THR A 22 7.75 12.94 -13.09
N LYS A 23 9.03 13.23 -12.86
CA LYS A 23 10.15 12.28 -13.05
C LYS A 23 10.64 11.66 -11.74
N LEU A 24 9.92 11.90 -10.63
CA LEU A 24 10.25 11.30 -9.34
C LEU A 24 10.04 9.80 -9.40
N VAL A 25 11.03 9.05 -8.93
CA VAL A 25 11.04 7.57 -8.96
C VAL A 25 10.85 6.99 -7.57
N ASP A 26 11.39 7.65 -6.55
CA ASP A 26 11.28 7.25 -5.14
C ASP A 26 10.82 8.44 -4.31
N LEU A 27 9.74 8.23 -3.56
CA LEU A 27 9.19 9.23 -2.65
C LEU A 27 8.94 8.61 -1.27
N ASN A 28 9.54 9.21 -0.24
CA ASN A 28 9.36 8.80 1.13
C ASN A 28 8.90 9.98 1.98
N ILE A 29 7.64 9.95 2.43
CA ILE A 29 7.03 10.96 3.30
C ILE A 29 6.27 10.24 4.41
N HIS A 30 6.89 10.07 5.56
CA HIS A 30 6.27 9.43 6.71
C HIS A 30 6.13 10.39 7.89
N THR A 31 5.16 10.14 8.78
CA THR A 31 4.92 10.92 10.01
C THR A 31 4.68 12.41 9.80
N GLN A 32 3.84 12.78 8.80
CA GLN A 32 3.65 14.17 8.37
C GLN A 32 2.21 14.69 8.49
N ASP A 33 1.26 13.91 8.97
CA ASP A 33 -0.17 14.28 9.02
C ASP A 33 -0.77 14.63 7.63
N ILE A 34 -0.26 13.99 6.57
CA ILE A 34 -0.78 14.16 5.22
C ILE A 34 -2.16 13.49 5.14
N SER A 35 -3.17 14.24 4.68
CA SER A 35 -4.53 13.75 4.45
C SER A 35 -4.96 13.80 2.98
N ASP A 36 -4.29 14.59 2.14
CA ASP A 36 -4.60 14.74 0.71
C ASP A 36 -3.44 14.23 -0.16
N LEU A 37 -3.67 13.14 -0.89
CA LEU A 37 -2.74 12.55 -1.84
C LEU A 37 -2.92 13.06 -3.28
N THR A 38 -3.86 13.96 -3.55
CA THR A 38 -4.15 14.50 -4.90
C THR A 38 -2.89 14.96 -5.64
N PRO A 39 -1.91 15.63 -5.00
CA PRO A 39 -0.68 16.07 -5.66
C PRO A 39 0.17 14.94 -6.24
N LEU A 40 -0.03 13.69 -5.78
CA LEU A 40 0.74 12.54 -6.27
C LEU A 40 0.18 11.93 -7.55
N SER A 41 -1.06 12.27 -7.95
CA SER A 41 -1.78 11.61 -9.05
C SER A 41 -1.09 11.67 -10.41
N GLY A 42 -0.22 12.67 -10.63
CA GLY A 42 0.56 12.84 -11.87
C GLY A 42 1.96 12.24 -11.85
N LEU A 43 2.40 11.64 -10.72
CA LEU A 43 3.76 11.15 -10.54
C LEU A 43 3.94 9.73 -11.11
N THR A 44 3.58 9.53 -12.36
CA THR A 44 3.51 8.23 -13.04
C THR A 44 4.86 7.55 -13.28
N SER A 45 5.97 8.15 -12.87
CA SER A 45 7.30 7.54 -12.89
C SER A 45 7.70 6.89 -11.55
N LEU A 46 6.85 6.98 -10.51
CA LEU A 46 7.15 6.42 -9.20
C LEU A 46 7.23 4.89 -9.28
N ILE A 47 8.31 4.35 -8.73
CA ILE A 47 8.56 2.93 -8.52
C ILE A 47 8.41 2.59 -7.03
N GLU A 48 8.89 3.45 -6.15
CA GLU A 48 8.79 3.28 -4.71
C GLU A 48 8.05 4.46 -4.07
N LEU A 49 7.01 4.17 -3.29
CA LEU A 49 6.24 5.17 -2.56
C LEU A 49 6.03 4.72 -1.11
N ARG A 50 6.57 5.52 -0.17
CA ARG A 50 6.43 5.29 1.27
C ARG A 50 5.66 6.43 1.90
N LEU A 51 4.51 6.11 2.49
CA LEU A 51 3.57 7.06 3.08
C LEU A 51 3.14 6.65 4.50
N ALA A 52 4.03 5.96 5.23
CA ALA A 52 3.71 5.44 6.55
C ALA A 52 3.39 6.54 7.57
N ALA A 53 2.47 6.24 8.50
CA ALA A 53 2.10 7.09 9.63
C ALA A 53 1.69 8.51 9.19
N ASN A 54 0.68 8.57 8.34
CA ASN A 54 -0.04 9.77 7.93
C ASN A 54 -1.53 9.63 8.30
N SER A 55 -2.41 10.49 7.77
CA SER A 55 -3.82 10.57 8.14
C SER A 55 -4.75 10.55 6.91
N PHE A 56 -4.37 9.87 5.85
CA PHE A 56 -5.21 9.74 4.67
C PHE A 56 -6.00 8.42 4.66
N ALA A 57 -7.19 8.47 4.05
CA ALA A 57 -8.02 7.29 3.77
C ALA A 57 -8.25 7.09 2.25
N ASP A 58 -8.28 8.19 1.48
CA ASP A 58 -8.55 8.14 0.04
C ASP A 58 -7.29 7.81 -0.77
N LEU A 59 -7.29 6.63 -1.39
CA LEU A 59 -6.23 6.17 -2.30
C LEU A 59 -6.52 6.45 -3.78
N SER A 60 -7.63 7.11 -4.12
CA SER A 60 -8.01 7.42 -5.52
C SER A 60 -6.91 8.10 -6.32
N PRO A 61 -6.08 9.02 -5.73
CA PRO A 61 -4.98 9.64 -6.44
C PRO A 61 -3.89 8.68 -6.90
N LEU A 62 -3.78 7.50 -6.28
CA LEU A 62 -2.74 6.52 -6.61
C LEU A 62 -3.13 5.61 -7.79
N ARG A 63 -4.40 5.60 -8.21
CA ARG A 63 -4.95 4.67 -9.22
C ARG A 63 -4.14 4.61 -10.53
N GLY A 64 -3.54 5.73 -10.95
CA GLY A 64 -2.79 5.84 -12.20
C GLY A 64 -1.30 5.50 -12.11
N LEU A 65 -0.78 5.20 -10.92
CA LEU A 65 0.66 5.01 -10.68
C LEU A 65 1.09 3.57 -11.01
N SER A 66 0.84 3.13 -12.23
CA SER A 66 1.02 1.74 -12.66
C SER A 66 2.47 1.25 -12.68
N THR A 67 3.46 2.13 -12.51
CA THR A 67 4.88 1.79 -12.39
C THR A 67 5.32 1.42 -10.98
N LEU A 68 4.42 1.58 -9.98
CA LEU A 68 4.73 1.24 -8.59
C LEU A 68 5.01 -0.26 -8.43
N GLU A 69 6.18 -0.55 -7.84
CA GLU A 69 6.61 -1.89 -7.44
C GLU A 69 6.57 -2.05 -5.90
N TYR A 70 6.86 -0.97 -5.17
CA TYR A 70 6.83 -0.92 -3.71
C TYR A 70 5.89 0.16 -3.22
N LEU A 71 4.89 -0.21 -2.38
CA LEU A 71 3.95 0.73 -1.79
C LEU A 71 3.79 0.47 -0.29
N GLU A 72 4.20 1.44 0.54
CA GLU A 72 4.04 1.40 1.98
C GLU A 72 2.97 2.39 2.44
N LEU A 73 1.92 1.85 3.04
CA LEU A 73 0.74 2.58 3.53
C LEU A 73 0.49 2.31 5.03
N THR A 74 1.51 1.85 5.75
CA THR A 74 1.44 1.48 7.17
C THR A 74 0.93 2.63 8.03
N GLY A 75 -0.03 2.34 8.94
CA GLY A 75 -0.47 3.31 9.97
C GLY A 75 -1.17 4.52 9.38
N ASN A 76 -2.22 4.29 8.61
CA ASN A 76 -3.13 5.29 8.07
C ASN A 76 -4.60 4.92 8.39
N ASP A 77 -5.56 5.66 7.85
CA ASP A 77 -7.00 5.45 8.08
C ASP A 77 -7.67 4.73 6.90
N ILE A 78 -6.97 3.77 6.27
CA ILE A 78 -7.40 3.13 5.03
C ILE A 78 -8.49 2.09 5.32
N THR A 79 -9.60 2.20 4.59
CA THR A 79 -10.72 1.26 4.61
C THR A 79 -10.98 0.63 3.24
N ASP A 80 -10.61 1.33 2.15
CA ASP A 80 -10.84 0.92 0.76
C ASP A 80 -9.54 0.97 -0.05
N ILE A 81 -9.15 -0.19 -0.58
CA ILE A 81 -7.98 -0.36 -1.46
C ILE A 81 -8.38 -0.62 -2.92
N THR A 82 -9.64 -0.40 -3.29
CA THR A 82 -10.12 -0.52 -4.69
C THR A 82 -9.25 0.23 -5.70
N PRO A 83 -8.72 1.44 -5.40
CA PRO A 83 -7.84 2.13 -6.31
C PRO A 83 -6.55 1.39 -6.68
N LEU A 84 -6.12 0.40 -5.88
CA LEU A 84 -4.90 -0.36 -6.12
C LEU A 84 -5.08 -1.52 -7.11
N SER A 85 -6.33 -1.83 -7.53
CA SER A 85 -6.61 -2.97 -8.43
C SER A 85 -5.93 -2.87 -9.79
N GLY A 86 -5.58 -1.67 -10.25
CA GLY A 86 -4.87 -1.42 -11.51
C GLY A 86 -3.35 -1.32 -11.42
N LEU A 87 -2.77 -1.42 -10.21
CA LEU A 87 -1.32 -1.30 -10.00
C LEU A 87 -0.65 -2.67 -10.23
N THR A 88 -0.54 -3.06 -11.48
CA THR A 88 -0.17 -4.43 -11.87
C THR A 88 1.32 -4.76 -11.76
N ASN A 89 2.15 -3.78 -11.43
CA ASN A 89 3.58 -3.99 -11.18
C ASN A 89 3.94 -4.07 -9.70
N LEU A 90 2.94 -4.00 -8.79
CA LEU A 90 3.20 -4.11 -7.34
C LEU A 90 3.77 -5.48 -7.01
N MET A 91 4.98 -5.47 -6.41
CA MET A 91 5.67 -6.64 -5.87
C MET A 91 5.62 -6.67 -4.35
N GLN A 92 5.51 -5.49 -3.71
CA GLN A 92 5.42 -5.40 -2.25
C GLN A 92 4.43 -4.33 -1.84
N LEU A 93 3.43 -4.73 -1.04
CA LEU A 93 2.39 -3.85 -0.50
C LEU A 93 2.33 -3.99 1.01
N ASP A 94 2.54 -2.88 1.73
CA ASP A 94 2.45 -2.83 3.18
C ASP A 94 1.23 -2.05 3.64
N LEU A 95 0.25 -2.76 4.19
CA LEU A 95 -1.02 -2.24 4.70
C LEU A 95 -1.13 -2.35 6.22
N ARG A 96 -0.04 -2.62 6.92
CA ARG A 96 -0.04 -2.78 8.38
C ARG A 96 -0.64 -1.58 9.11
N PHE A 97 -1.23 -1.83 10.28
CA PHE A 97 -1.79 -0.78 11.14
C PHE A 97 -2.84 0.10 10.42
N ASN A 98 -3.71 -0.54 9.64
CA ASN A 98 -4.96 0.02 9.12
C ASN A 98 -6.11 -0.81 9.70
N PRO A 99 -6.53 -0.57 10.94
CA PRO A 99 -7.44 -1.46 11.65
C PRO A 99 -8.85 -1.51 11.05
N ASP A 100 -9.24 -0.49 10.30
CA ASP A 100 -10.57 -0.44 9.66
C ASP A 100 -10.58 -1.09 8.27
N LEU A 101 -9.43 -1.57 7.78
CA LEU A 101 -9.36 -2.36 6.55
C LEU A 101 -9.87 -3.77 6.81
N THR A 102 -11.00 -4.12 6.21
CA THR A 102 -11.69 -5.42 6.38
C THR A 102 -11.70 -6.26 5.12
N THR A 103 -11.51 -5.65 3.94
CA THR A 103 -11.55 -6.35 2.64
C THR A 103 -10.34 -6.03 1.79
N ILE A 104 -9.86 -7.06 1.09
CA ILE A 104 -8.75 -6.96 0.12
C ILE A 104 -9.21 -7.42 -1.28
N GLN A 105 -10.49 -7.24 -1.61
CA GLN A 105 -11.06 -7.68 -2.88
C GLN A 105 -10.29 -7.15 -4.09
N ALA A 106 -9.77 -5.92 -4.01
CA ALA A 106 -8.96 -5.30 -5.05
C ALA A 106 -7.69 -6.09 -5.42
N LEU A 107 -7.11 -6.84 -4.45
CA LEU A 107 -5.92 -7.66 -4.71
C LEU A 107 -6.25 -8.95 -5.46
N PHE A 108 -7.50 -9.44 -5.34
CA PHE A 108 -7.97 -10.57 -6.14
C PHE A 108 -8.26 -10.16 -7.58
N GLU A 109 -8.71 -8.92 -7.78
CA GLU A 109 -9.02 -8.33 -9.08
C GLU A 109 -7.78 -7.82 -9.81
N ASN A 110 -6.68 -7.56 -9.09
CA ASN A 110 -5.41 -7.13 -9.67
C ASN A 110 -4.71 -8.34 -10.32
N PRO A 111 -4.54 -8.34 -11.67
CA PRO A 111 -3.92 -9.47 -12.37
C PRO A 111 -2.41 -9.53 -12.20
N GLY A 112 -1.77 -8.45 -11.72
CA GLY A 112 -0.33 -8.40 -11.47
C GLY A 112 0.06 -9.00 -10.13
N ILE A 113 -0.87 -9.06 -9.17
CA ILE A 113 -0.56 -9.61 -7.83
C ILE A 113 -0.65 -11.14 -7.84
N GLY A 114 0.44 -11.81 -7.47
CA GLY A 114 0.51 -13.27 -7.49
C GLY A 114 1.79 -13.85 -6.90
N ALA A 115 2.33 -14.88 -7.54
CA ALA A 115 3.45 -15.63 -7.02
C ALA A 115 4.73 -14.79 -6.91
N GLY A 116 5.29 -14.74 -5.70
CA GLY A 116 6.51 -14.02 -5.39
C GLY A 116 6.29 -12.61 -4.82
N ASP A 117 5.06 -12.10 -4.86
CA ASP A 117 4.76 -10.81 -4.26
C ASP A 117 4.52 -10.93 -2.75
N ILE A 118 4.69 -9.81 -2.05
CA ILE A 118 4.57 -9.75 -0.59
C ILE A 118 3.46 -8.77 -0.22
N VAL A 119 2.53 -9.21 0.63
CA VAL A 119 1.49 -8.36 1.21
C VAL A 119 1.53 -8.45 2.73
N GLU A 120 1.78 -7.32 3.39
CA GLU A 120 1.80 -7.17 4.84
C GLU A 120 0.43 -6.72 5.35
N LEU A 121 -0.21 -7.54 6.21
CA LEU A 121 -1.57 -7.31 6.72
C LEU A 121 -1.65 -7.29 8.26
N ARG A 122 -0.52 -7.17 8.97
CA ARG A 122 -0.52 -7.13 10.44
C ARG A 122 -1.30 -5.93 10.97
N HIS A 123 -2.10 -6.13 12.02
CA HIS A 123 -2.96 -5.10 12.60
C HIS A 123 -3.98 -4.50 11.61
N THR A 124 -4.52 -5.34 10.73
CA THR A 124 -5.73 -5.08 9.94
C THR A 124 -6.85 -6.00 10.39
N ASN A 125 -8.09 -5.73 10.00
CA ASN A 125 -9.25 -6.60 10.25
C ASN A 125 -9.64 -7.45 9.02
N VAL A 126 -8.69 -7.72 8.13
CA VAL A 126 -8.89 -8.61 6.97
C VAL A 126 -9.13 -10.04 7.45
N SER A 127 -10.17 -10.70 6.91
CA SER A 127 -10.56 -12.04 7.31
C SER A 127 -9.48 -13.09 7.04
N CYS A 128 -9.43 -14.15 7.88
CA CYS A 128 -8.52 -15.27 7.65
C CYS A 128 -8.80 -15.99 6.32
N ALA A 129 -10.06 -16.00 5.88
CA ALA A 129 -10.45 -16.60 4.60
C ALA A 129 -9.83 -15.82 3.42
N ASP A 130 -9.86 -14.49 3.46
CA ASP A 130 -9.27 -13.66 2.41
C ASP A 130 -7.74 -13.74 2.43
N GLN A 131 -7.13 -13.77 3.62
CA GLN A 131 -5.68 -13.97 3.76
C GLN A 131 -5.24 -15.32 3.15
N ALA A 132 -5.96 -16.41 3.45
CA ALA A 132 -5.69 -17.72 2.89
C ALA A 132 -5.89 -17.76 1.37
N ARG A 133 -6.98 -17.16 0.88
CA ARG A 133 -7.26 -17.06 -0.55
C ARG A 133 -6.19 -16.26 -1.31
N LEU A 134 -5.65 -15.20 -0.69
CA LEU A 134 -4.55 -14.43 -1.27
C LEU A 134 -3.26 -15.28 -1.34
N ALA A 135 -2.99 -16.07 -0.30
CA ALA A 135 -1.85 -17.00 -0.28
C ALA A 135 -2.00 -18.10 -1.34
N GLU A 136 -3.22 -18.55 -1.69
CA GLU A 136 -3.49 -19.48 -2.78
C GLU A 136 -3.11 -18.92 -4.17
N LYS A 137 -3.09 -17.59 -4.35
CA LYS A 137 -2.52 -16.94 -5.55
C LYS A 137 -0.99 -17.00 -5.60
N GLY A 138 -0.32 -17.52 -4.56
CA GLY A 138 1.12 -17.57 -4.43
C GLY A 138 1.75 -16.34 -3.77
N VAL A 139 0.95 -15.42 -3.26
CA VAL A 139 1.42 -14.24 -2.53
C VAL A 139 1.95 -14.64 -1.17
N GLU A 140 3.10 -14.08 -0.77
CA GLU A 140 3.59 -14.16 0.60
C GLU A 140 2.78 -13.20 1.49
N VAL A 141 1.76 -13.72 2.17
CA VAL A 141 0.92 -12.95 3.09
C VAL A 141 1.54 -12.93 4.47
N ARG A 142 1.99 -11.76 4.94
CA ARG A 142 2.59 -11.59 6.26
C ARG A 142 1.56 -11.04 7.24
N THR A 143 1.28 -11.84 8.26
CA THR A 143 0.33 -11.54 9.33
C THR A 143 0.99 -11.72 10.68
N GLU A 144 0.25 -11.47 11.77
CA GLU A 144 0.75 -11.72 13.13
C GLU A 144 1.02 -13.21 13.36
N LEU A 145 2.12 -13.53 14.06
CA LEU A 145 2.51 -14.90 14.40
C LEU A 145 1.47 -15.67 15.23
N PHE A 146 0.53 -14.95 15.86
CA PHE A 146 -0.53 -15.47 16.72
C PHE A 146 -1.93 -15.09 16.25
N SER A 147 -2.09 -14.72 14.96
CA SER A 147 -3.43 -14.46 14.43
C SER A 147 -4.24 -15.75 14.51
N SER A 148 -5.52 -15.62 14.84
CA SER A 148 -6.49 -16.74 14.82
C SER A 148 -6.49 -17.52 13.49
N CYS A 149 -5.85 -16.97 12.46
CA CYS A 149 -5.69 -17.58 11.15
C CYS A 149 -4.66 -18.73 11.12
N ALA A 150 -3.66 -18.74 12.01
CA ALA A 150 -2.63 -19.79 12.05
C ALA A 150 -3.15 -21.16 12.50
N THR A 151 -4.32 -21.19 13.17
CA THR A 151 -4.94 -22.44 13.66
C THR A 151 -5.79 -23.17 12.63
N ALA A 152 -6.26 -22.46 11.58
CA ALA A 152 -7.13 -23.08 10.55
C ALA A 152 -6.37 -23.96 9.55
N THR A 153 -5.05 -23.78 9.39
CA THR A 153 -4.25 -24.49 8.38
C THR A 153 -3.66 -25.81 8.87
N ARG A 154 -3.81 -26.16 10.17
CA ARG A 154 -3.26 -27.40 10.76
C ARG A 154 -4.25 -28.56 10.89
N GLN A 155 -5.47 -28.44 10.36
CA GLN A 155 -6.50 -29.51 10.45
C GLN A 155 -6.93 -30.05 9.07
N ARG A 156 -6.01 -30.21 8.12
CA ARG A 156 -6.26 -31.05 6.94
C ARG A 156 -5.08 -31.94 6.64
#